data_6a2ffb5db94a1be3703dc6fd7929b1a4
#
_entry.id   6a2ffb5db94a1be3703dc6fd7929b1a4
#
_cell.length_a   1.000
_cell.length_b   1.000
_cell.length_c   1.000
_cell.angle_alpha   90.00
_cell.angle_beta   90.00
_cell.angle_gamma   90.00
#
_symmetry.space_group_name_H-M   'P 1'
#
loop_
_entity.id
_entity.type
_entity.pdbx_description
1 polymer ?
#
loop_
_entity_poly.entity_id
_entity_poly.type
_entity_poly.pdbx_seq_one_letter_code
_entity_poly.pdbx_strand_id
1 'polypeptide(L)'
;MLVVSAERMSGIIDWTDRGTCCIFGDGAGAAVLSKGDGLVASHLMTKGGDDVITIPTRYDRSPWYKNEISEITSVHMNGRETYKFAVMAMSDNIKDLMASAGVAGEDVALVIPHQANYRIINEARRRIPDIAPEKFCINIDRYGNTSSASVPILLDEMNRAGKIHEGDLIILAAFGGGLSAGAMIIRW
;
A
#
# COMPACT_ATOMS: atom_id res chain seq x y z
N MET A 1 0.31 -21.03 1.35
CA MET A 1 -0.07 -20.06 2.41
C MET A 1 -1.15 -19.15 1.84
N LEU A 2 -2.15 -18.79 2.64
CA LEU A 2 -3.18 -17.83 2.25
C LEU A 2 -2.84 -16.47 2.89
N VAL A 3 -2.77 -15.43 2.07
CA VAL A 3 -2.65 -14.03 2.50
C VAL A 3 -3.98 -13.34 2.25
N VAL A 4 -4.55 -12.71 3.27
CA VAL A 4 -5.85 -12.02 3.19
C VAL A 4 -5.70 -10.61 3.75
N SER A 5 -6.22 -9.65 3.00
CA SER A 5 -6.41 -8.26 3.46
C SER A 5 -7.89 -7.95 3.40
N ALA A 6 -8.47 -7.51 4.51
CA ALA A 6 -9.88 -7.16 4.60
C ALA A 6 -10.05 -5.92 5.46
N GLU A 7 -10.53 -4.84 4.85
CA GLU A 7 -10.57 -3.51 5.44
C GLU A 7 -11.98 -2.95 5.44
N ARG A 8 -12.42 -2.48 6.59
CA ARG A 8 -13.66 -1.72 6.76
C ARG A 8 -13.33 -0.33 7.28
N MET A 9 -12.77 0.49 6.41
CA MET A 9 -12.36 1.86 6.74
C MET A 9 -13.55 2.74 7.09
N SER A 10 -14.70 2.51 6.44
CA SER A 10 -15.95 3.23 6.72
C SER A 10 -16.40 3.16 8.18
N GLY A 11 -15.98 2.14 8.91
CA GLY A 11 -16.34 1.94 10.33
C GLY A 11 -15.47 2.72 11.32
N ILE A 12 -14.37 3.33 10.86
CA ILE A 12 -13.40 4.04 11.70
C ILE A 12 -13.10 5.45 11.22
N ILE A 13 -13.88 5.97 10.27
CA ILE A 13 -13.76 7.32 9.72
C ILE A 13 -14.67 8.27 10.50
N ASP A 14 -14.19 9.47 10.77
CA ASP A 14 -15.04 10.60 11.12
C ASP A 14 -15.63 11.20 9.85
N TRP A 15 -16.93 10.97 9.62
CA TRP A 15 -17.64 11.47 8.44
C TRP A 15 -17.78 12.98 8.38
N THR A 16 -17.45 13.70 9.46
CA THR A 16 -17.40 15.16 9.52
C THR A 16 -16.03 15.74 9.17
N ASP A 17 -14.97 14.92 9.27
CA ASP A 17 -13.62 15.31 8.88
C ASP A 17 -13.42 15.15 7.36
N ARG A 18 -13.46 16.26 6.65
CA ARG A 18 -13.23 16.31 5.20
C ARG A 18 -11.79 15.95 4.77
N GLY A 19 -10.86 15.90 5.71
CA GLY A 19 -9.47 15.49 5.47
C GLY A 19 -9.31 13.99 5.28
N THR A 20 -10.23 13.20 5.84
CA THR A 20 -10.17 11.74 5.83
C THR A 20 -11.39 11.07 5.17
N CYS A 21 -12.61 11.57 5.38
CA CYS A 21 -13.84 10.90 4.96
C CYS A 21 -13.97 10.70 3.45
N CYS A 22 -13.34 11.53 2.63
CA CYS A 22 -13.40 11.44 1.17
C CYS A 22 -12.26 10.61 0.55
N ILE A 23 -11.34 10.06 1.38
CA ILE A 23 -10.15 9.36 0.89
C ILE A 23 -10.38 7.85 0.90
N PHE A 24 -10.91 7.32 2.02
CA PHE A 24 -10.93 5.90 2.29
C PHE A 24 -12.13 5.17 1.70
N GLY A 25 -11.93 3.88 1.40
CA GLY A 25 -12.95 2.95 0.99
C GLY A 25 -12.81 1.60 1.66
N ASP A 26 -13.84 0.78 1.60
CA ASP A 26 -13.86 -0.59 2.10
C ASP A 26 -13.46 -1.56 0.99
N GLY A 27 -12.79 -2.65 1.35
CA GLY A 27 -12.42 -3.66 0.37
C GLY A 27 -11.72 -4.87 0.99
N ALA A 28 -11.69 -5.94 0.23
CA ALA A 28 -10.95 -7.14 0.59
C ALA A 28 -10.28 -7.76 -0.63
N GLY A 29 -9.12 -8.36 -0.42
CA GLY A 29 -8.40 -9.12 -1.42
C GLY A 29 -7.61 -10.25 -0.78
N ALA A 30 -7.36 -11.31 -1.54
CA ALA A 30 -6.61 -12.45 -1.05
C ALA A 30 -5.71 -13.02 -2.15
N ALA A 31 -4.60 -13.63 -1.72
CA ALA A 31 -3.69 -14.34 -2.59
C ALA A 31 -3.27 -15.68 -1.98
N VAL A 32 -3.15 -16.70 -2.81
CA VAL A 32 -2.59 -18.00 -2.43
C VAL A 32 -1.14 -18.05 -2.87
N LEU A 33 -0.24 -18.23 -1.91
CA LEU A 33 1.19 -18.42 -2.17
C LEU A 33 1.55 -19.90 -2.10
N SER A 34 2.15 -20.43 -3.15
CA SER A 34 2.74 -21.76 -3.22
C SER A 34 4.27 -21.69 -3.14
N LYS A 35 4.90 -22.85 -2.95
CA LYS A 35 6.36 -22.94 -3.05
C LYS A 35 6.78 -22.72 -4.50
N GLY A 36 7.77 -21.85 -4.73
CA GLY A 36 8.29 -21.52 -6.06
C GLY A 36 9.36 -20.45 -5.98
N ASP A 37 9.85 -20.03 -7.13
CA ASP A 37 10.93 -19.04 -7.29
C ASP A 37 10.39 -17.67 -7.75
N GLY A 38 9.09 -17.43 -7.58
CA GLY A 38 8.44 -16.20 -8.03
C GLY A 38 8.84 -14.94 -7.27
N LEU A 39 9.37 -15.04 -6.03
CA LEU A 39 9.89 -13.89 -5.31
C LEU A 39 11.32 -13.59 -5.78
N VAL A 40 11.49 -12.52 -6.55
CA VAL A 40 12.81 -12.09 -7.08
C VAL A 40 13.58 -11.30 -6.03
N ALA A 41 12.94 -10.32 -5.40
CA ALA A 41 13.54 -9.49 -4.35
C ALA A 41 12.47 -8.86 -3.47
N SER A 42 12.84 -8.47 -2.25
CA SER A 42 11.98 -7.70 -1.36
C SER A 42 12.80 -6.74 -0.50
N HIS A 43 12.19 -5.60 -0.17
CA HIS A 43 12.76 -4.60 0.71
C HIS A 43 11.69 -4.11 1.68
N LEU A 44 12.05 -4.01 2.96
CA LEU A 44 11.19 -3.48 4.02
C LEU A 44 11.94 -2.39 4.77
N MET A 45 11.22 -1.33 5.14
CA MET A 45 11.75 -0.26 5.97
C MET A 45 10.73 0.15 7.04
N THR A 46 11.24 0.58 8.17
CA THR A 46 10.44 1.17 9.24
C THR A 46 11.14 2.43 9.75
N LYS A 47 10.36 3.48 9.97
CA LYS A 47 10.78 4.74 10.57
C LYS A 47 9.76 5.12 11.65
N GLY A 48 10.21 5.42 12.85
CA GLY A 48 9.32 5.88 13.92
C GLY A 48 8.51 7.10 13.51
N GLY A 49 7.24 7.15 13.94
CA GLY A 49 6.28 8.20 13.58
C GLY A 49 4.85 7.72 13.83
N ASP A 50 4.59 7.22 15.04
CA ASP A 50 3.31 6.69 15.46
C ASP A 50 2.20 7.74 15.59
N ASP A 51 2.58 9.02 15.63
CA ASP A 51 1.69 10.17 15.65
C ASP A 51 1.23 10.63 14.26
N VAL A 52 1.86 10.14 13.19
CA VAL A 52 1.57 10.58 11.80
C VAL A 52 0.28 9.97 11.26
N ILE A 53 0.05 8.69 11.53
CA ILE A 53 -1.18 7.97 11.18
C ILE A 53 -1.59 7.18 12.41
N THR A 54 -2.74 7.54 12.99
CA THR A 54 -3.28 6.87 14.16
C THR A 54 -4.63 6.27 13.83
N ILE A 55 -4.79 4.99 14.13
CA ILE A 55 -6.05 4.27 13.98
C ILE A 55 -6.60 4.02 15.38
N PRO A 56 -7.90 4.29 15.64
CA PRO A 56 -8.47 4.12 16.96
C PRO A 56 -8.38 2.67 17.37
N THR A 57 -7.89 2.46 18.59
CA THR A 57 -7.86 1.14 19.20
C THR A 57 -9.05 1.02 20.13
N ARG A 58 -10.02 0.19 19.77
CA ARG A 58 -11.07 -0.21 20.70
C ARG A 58 -10.53 -1.37 21.53
N TYR A 59 -10.24 -1.11 22.79
CA TYR A 59 -9.94 -2.19 23.72
C TYR A 59 -11.25 -2.67 24.33
N ASP A 60 -11.59 -3.91 24.11
CA ASP A 60 -12.61 -4.57 24.93
C ASP A 60 -12.09 -4.71 26.34
N ARG A 61 -13.04 -4.78 27.30
CA ARG A 61 -12.68 -4.92 28.71
C ARG A 61 -11.83 -6.18 28.91
N SER A 62 -10.61 -5.97 29.40
CA SER A 62 -9.72 -7.07 29.77
C SER A 62 -9.70 -7.22 31.27
N PRO A 63 -9.81 -8.44 31.84
CA PRO A 63 -9.66 -8.65 33.27
C PRO A 63 -8.22 -8.44 33.75
N TRP A 64 -7.25 -8.38 32.82
CA TRP A 64 -5.84 -8.37 33.14
C TRP A 64 -5.19 -6.99 33.12
N TYR A 65 -5.83 -5.99 32.53
CA TYR A 65 -5.34 -4.62 32.49
C TYR A 65 -6.50 -3.62 32.42
N LYS A 66 -6.29 -2.46 33.02
CA LYS A 66 -7.26 -1.36 32.93
C LYS A 66 -7.09 -0.71 31.58
N ASN A 67 -8.17 -0.66 30.81
CA ASN A 67 -8.21 0.04 29.55
C ASN A 67 -8.36 1.53 29.82
N GLU A 68 -7.43 2.32 29.33
CA GLU A 68 -7.67 3.73 29.10
C GLU A 68 -8.49 3.84 27.81
N ILE A 69 -9.62 4.50 27.87
CA ILE A 69 -10.43 4.78 26.68
C ILE A 69 -9.62 5.81 25.88
N SER A 70 -9.17 5.44 24.70
CA SER A 70 -8.56 6.39 23.78
C SER A 70 -9.60 7.45 23.41
N GLU A 71 -9.25 8.71 23.51
CA GLU A 71 -10.08 9.82 23.01
C GLU A 71 -10.18 9.81 21.49
N ILE A 72 -9.26 9.12 20.82
CA ILE A 72 -9.25 8.97 19.36
C ILE A 72 -10.25 7.89 18.97
N THR A 73 -11.37 8.31 18.40
CA THR A 73 -12.47 7.44 17.99
C THR A 73 -12.49 7.15 16.50
N SER A 74 -11.64 7.84 15.70
CA SER A 74 -11.55 7.75 14.25
C SER A 74 -10.10 7.76 13.79
N VAL A 75 -9.88 7.44 12.51
CA VAL A 75 -8.57 7.58 11.87
C VAL A 75 -8.14 9.03 11.92
N HIS A 76 -6.95 9.28 12.43
CA HIS A 76 -6.30 10.58 12.37
C HIS A 76 -5.04 10.49 11.51
N MET A 77 -4.84 11.48 10.64
CA MET A 77 -3.71 11.48 9.71
C MET A 77 -3.15 12.89 9.55
N ASN A 78 -1.86 13.04 9.81
CA ASN A 78 -1.13 14.24 9.38
C ASN A 78 -0.83 14.14 7.88
N GLY A 79 -1.72 14.68 7.05
CA GLY A 79 -1.64 14.54 5.60
C GLY A 79 -0.34 15.04 4.98
N ARG A 80 0.29 16.09 5.54
CA ARG A 80 1.55 16.64 5.03
C ARG A 80 2.73 15.70 5.28
N GLU A 81 2.86 15.19 6.50
CA GLU A 81 3.95 14.29 6.86
C GLU A 81 3.76 12.91 6.20
N THR A 82 2.50 12.43 6.14
CA THR A 82 2.14 11.23 5.39
C THR A 82 2.54 11.34 3.93
N TYR A 83 2.20 12.46 3.26
CA TYR A 83 2.55 12.68 1.85
C TYR A 83 4.06 12.65 1.61
N LYS A 84 4.83 13.38 2.42
CA LYS A 84 6.30 13.42 2.29
C LYS A 84 6.91 12.03 2.44
N PHE A 85 6.51 11.32 3.51
CA PHE A 85 6.99 9.96 3.76
C PHE A 85 6.61 9.02 2.62
N ALA A 86 5.34 9.02 2.22
CA ALA A 86 4.79 8.12 1.23
C ALA A 86 5.49 8.22 -0.14
N VAL A 87 5.69 9.45 -0.62
CA VAL A 87 6.38 9.69 -1.90
C VAL A 87 7.81 9.18 -1.86
N MET A 88 8.56 9.54 -0.80
CA MET A 88 9.95 9.11 -0.66
C MET A 88 10.03 7.59 -0.50
N ALA A 89 9.27 7.04 0.44
CA ALA A 89 9.30 5.61 0.75
C ALA A 89 8.93 4.76 -0.48
N MET A 90 7.90 5.12 -1.24
CA MET A 90 7.52 4.41 -2.45
C MET A 90 8.62 4.51 -3.52
N SER A 91 9.10 5.73 -3.82
CA SER A 91 10.09 5.91 -4.89
C SER A 91 11.44 5.29 -4.55
N ASP A 92 11.92 5.47 -3.33
CA ASP A 92 13.25 5.02 -2.94
C ASP A 92 13.25 3.48 -2.78
N ASN A 93 12.21 2.88 -2.15
CA ASN A 93 12.11 1.43 -2.06
C ASN A 93 12.08 0.75 -3.43
N ILE A 94 11.36 1.31 -4.41
CA ILE A 94 11.32 0.72 -5.76
C ILE A 94 12.70 0.82 -6.43
N LYS A 95 13.39 1.96 -6.35
CA LYS A 95 14.72 2.15 -6.94
C LYS A 95 15.75 1.22 -6.30
N ASP A 96 15.81 1.19 -4.98
CA ASP A 96 16.76 0.37 -4.24
C ASP A 96 16.52 -1.12 -4.51
N LEU A 97 15.25 -1.52 -4.60
CA LEU A 97 14.86 -2.88 -4.92
C LEU A 97 15.30 -3.28 -6.33
N MET A 98 15.03 -2.43 -7.33
CA MET A 98 15.46 -2.67 -8.72
C MET A 98 16.98 -2.75 -8.82
N ALA A 99 17.70 -1.82 -8.19
CA ALA A 99 19.16 -1.80 -8.19
C ALA A 99 19.74 -3.06 -7.53
N SER A 100 19.19 -3.48 -6.39
CA SER A 100 19.67 -4.68 -5.67
C SER A 100 19.37 -5.99 -6.43
N ALA A 101 18.28 -6.02 -7.19
CA ALA A 101 17.88 -7.16 -7.99
C ALA A 101 18.51 -7.18 -9.39
N GLY A 102 19.18 -6.11 -9.82
CA GLY A 102 19.70 -5.97 -11.18
C GLY A 102 18.59 -5.92 -12.24
N VAL A 103 17.40 -5.40 -11.89
CA VAL A 103 16.24 -5.29 -12.78
C VAL A 103 16.20 -3.89 -13.39
N ALA A 104 16.18 -3.81 -14.73
CA ALA A 104 16.02 -2.54 -15.42
C ALA A 104 14.53 -2.13 -15.50
N GLY A 105 14.25 -0.82 -15.61
CA GLY A 105 12.87 -0.34 -15.67
C GLY A 105 12.09 -0.82 -16.87
N GLU A 106 12.78 -1.11 -17.98
CA GLU A 106 12.19 -1.70 -19.17
C GLU A 106 11.69 -3.13 -18.97
N ASP A 107 12.35 -3.90 -18.07
CA ASP A 107 11.99 -5.28 -17.73
C ASP A 107 10.74 -5.37 -16.85
N VAL A 108 10.39 -4.29 -16.13
CA VAL A 108 9.19 -4.25 -15.29
C VAL A 108 7.96 -4.20 -16.17
N ALA A 109 7.08 -5.18 -16.03
CA ALA A 109 5.81 -5.20 -16.74
C ALA A 109 4.80 -4.21 -16.12
N LEU A 110 4.56 -4.31 -14.82
CA LEU A 110 3.62 -3.47 -14.09
C LEU A 110 4.16 -3.08 -12.70
N VAL A 111 3.74 -1.93 -12.23
CA VAL A 111 3.86 -1.49 -10.84
C VAL A 111 2.47 -1.43 -10.24
N ILE A 112 2.24 -2.18 -9.17
CA ILE A 112 1.00 -2.24 -8.39
C ILE A 112 1.23 -1.53 -7.05
N PRO A 113 1.08 -0.21 -6.99
CA PRO A 113 1.31 0.55 -5.77
C PRO A 113 0.07 0.52 -4.87
N HIS A 114 0.28 0.66 -3.56
CA HIS A 114 -0.78 0.98 -2.63
C HIS A 114 -1.56 2.22 -3.10
N GLN A 115 -2.87 2.11 -3.13
CA GLN A 115 -3.79 3.14 -3.63
C GLN A 115 -4.16 4.15 -2.52
N ALA A 116 -3.15 4.84 -1.96
CA ALA A 116 -3.37 5.80 -0.89
C ALA A 116 -3.93 7.15 -1.38
N ASN A 117 -3.33 7.68 -2.43
CA ASN A 117 -3.68 8.96 -3.04
C ASN A 117 -3.06 9.07 -4.44
N TYR A 118 -3.86 9.50 -5.41
CA TYR A 118 -3.38 9.70 -6.78
C TYR A 118 -2.13 10.60 -6.88
N ARG A 119 -2.09 11.67 -6.07
CA ARG A 119 -0.95 12.60 -6.07
C ARG A 119 0.34 11.94 -5.59
N ILE A 120 0.26 11.04 -4.61
CA ILE A 120 1.41 10.28 -4.12
C ILE A 120 1.94 9.36 -5.22
N ILE A 121 1.06 8.57 -5.84
CA ILE A 121 1.45 7.64 -6.92
C ILE A 121 2.05 8.43 -8.09
N ASN A 122 1.43 9.52 -8.49
CA ASN A 122 1.88 10.34 -9.59
C ASN A 122 3.25 11.00 -9.32
N GLU A 123 3.50 11.44 -8.11
CA GLU A 123 4.81 12.02 -7.74
C GLU A 123 5.88 10.94 -7.61
N ALA A 124 5.55 9.76 -7.04
CA ALA A 124 6.48 8.65 -6.95
C ALA A 124 6.93 8.17 -8.35
N ARG A 125 6.00 8.00 -9.29
CA ARG A 125 6.35 7.61 -10.68
C ARG A 125 7.23 8.64 -11.38
N ARG A 126 7.06 9.94 -11.12
CA ARG A 126 7.95 10.99 -11.68
C ARG A 126 9.38 10.87 -11.19
N ARG A 127 9.56 10.32 -9.99
CA ARG A 127 10.89 10.10 -9.39
C ARG A 127 11.54 8.81 -9.85
N ILE A 128 10.83 7.98 -10.61
CA ILE A 128 11.32 6.72 -11.15
C ILE A 128 11.20 6.77 -12.69
N PRO A 129 12.00 7.63 -13.35
CA PRO A 129 11.87 7.84 -14.79
C PRO A 129 12.27 6.61 -15.62
N ASP A 130 12.95 5.64 -15.02
CA ASP A 130 13.37 4.41 -15.67
C ASP A 130 12.19 3.47 -15.96
N ILE A 131 11.08 3.62 -15.24
CA ILE A 131 9.84 2.88 -15.49
C ILE A 131 8.85 3.78 -16.23
N ALA A 132 8.37 3.33 -17.39
CA ALA A 132 7.39 4.07 -18.18
C ALA A 132 6.10 4.35 -17.35
N PRO A 133 5.57 5.58 -17.38
CA PRO A 133 4.47 6.00 -16.49
C PRO A 133 3.20 5.15 -16.62
N GLU A 134 2.92 4.60 -17.80
CA GLU A 134 1.77 3.73 -18.08
C GLU A 134 1.83 2.37 -17.39
N LYS A 135 3.00 1.94 -16.94
CA LYS A 135 3.18 0.71 -16.17
C LYS A 135 2.67 0.82 -14.71
N PHE A 136 2.46 2.05 -14.21
CA PHE A 136 1.89 2.27 -12.88
C PHE A 136 0.37 2.14 -12.91
N CYS A 137 -0.12 1.08 -12.30
CA CYS A 137 -1.55 0.77 -12.25
C CYS A 137 -2.27 1.64 -11.21
N ILE A 138 -3.49 2.08 -11.54
CA ILE A 138 -4.29 2.97 -10.71
C ILE A 138 -5.76 2.52 -10.77
N ASN A 139 -6.42 2.45 -9.60
CA ASN A 139 -7.86 2.21 -9.47
C ASN A 139 -8.48 2.97 -8.28
N ILE A 140 -7.72 3.90 -7.70
CA ILE A 140 -8.15 4.71 -6.56
C ILE A 140 -9.40 5.56 -6.87
N ASP A 141 -9.60 5.94 -8.11
CA ASP A 141 -10.76 6.68 -8.59
C ASP A 141 -12.07 5.90 -8.46
N ARG A 142 -12.00 4.57 -8.39
CA ARG A 142 -13.15 3.67 -8.25
C ARG A 142 -13.40 3.22 -6.82
N TYR A 143 -12.35 2.96 -6.07
CA TYR A 143 -12.47 2.31 -4.75
C TYR A 143 -11.98 3.18 -3.59
N GLY A 144 -11.30 4.30 -3.87
CA GLY A 144 -10.62 5.05 -2.83
C GLY A 144 -9.41 4.30 -2.26
N ASN A 145 -8.99 4.73 -1.09
CA ASN A 145 -7.94 4.06 -0.32
C ASN A 145 -8.54 2.92 0.52
N THR A 146 -8.44 1.70 0.05
CA THR A 146 -8.89 0.49 0.75
C THR A 146 -7.81 -0.10 1.66
N SER A 147 -6.89 0.74 2.17
CA SER A 147 -5.80 0.32 3.07
C SER A 147 -5.02 -0.87 2.52
N SER A 148 -4.78 -1.90 3.32
CA SER A 148 -4.01 -3.09 2.94
C SER A 148 -4.61 -3.87 1.77
N ALA A 149 -5.93 -3.78 1.56
CA ALA A 149 -6.63 -4.47 0.48
C ALA A 149 -6.35 -3.86 -0.91
N SER A 150 -5.84 -2.63 -1.00
CA SER A 150 -5.68 -1.94 -2.28
C SER A 150 -4.72 -2.64 -3.26
N VAL A 151 -3.62 -3.19 -2.76
CA VAL A 151 -2.64 -3.90 -3.60
C VAL A 151 -3.22 -5.21 -4.15
N PRO A 152 -3.77 -6.13 -3.33
CA PRO A 152 -4.33 -7.37 -3.87
C PRO A 152 -5.58 -7.15 -4.75
N ILE A 153 -6.40 -6.14 -4.48
CA ILE A 153 -7.53 -5.78 -5.36
C ILE A 153 -7.00 -5.37 -6.74
N LEU A 154 -6.03 -4.46 -6.78
CA LEU A 154 -5.48 -3.97 -8.06
C LEU A 154 -4.75 -5.08 -8.81
N LEU A 155 -4.02 -5.94 -8.10
CA LEU A 155 -3.34 -7.09 -8.70
C LEU A 155 -4.35 -8.06 -9.36
N ASP A 156 -5.44 -8.39 -8.66
CA ASP A 156 -6.51 -9.26 -9.21
C ASP A 156 -7.18 -8.61 -10.43
N GLU A 157 -7.44 -7.31 -10.39
CA GLU A 157 -8.00 -6.61 -11.55
C GLU A 157 -7.09 -6.65 -12.78
N MET A 158 -5.79 -6.42 -12.60
CA MET A 158 -4.83 -6.50 -13.71
C MET A 158 -4.74 -7.92 -14.27
N ASN A 159 -4.75 -8.93 -13.41
CA ASN A 159 -4.75 -10.32 -13.82
C ASN A 159 -6.04 -10.68 -14.59
N ARG A 160 -7.22 -10.37 -14.06
CA ARG A 160 -8.51 -10.63 -14.74
C ARG A 160 -8.67 -9.84 -16.04
N ALA A 161 -8.06 -8.68 -16.13
CA ALA A 161 -8.03 -7.89 -17.36
C ALA A 161 -7.06 -8.42 -18.43
N GLY A 162 -6.34 -9.52 -18.14
CA GLY A 162 -5.35 -10.12 -19.04
C GLY A 162 -4.13 -9.23 -19.29
N LYS A 163 -3.81 -8.36 -18.31
CA LYS A 163 -2.64 -7.45 -18.39
C LYS A 163 -1.39 -8.04 -17.74
N ILE A 164 -1.51 -9.19 -17.12
CA ILE A 164 -0.41 -9.89 -16.48
C ILE A 164 -0.24 -11.24 -17.18
N HIS A 165 0.99 -11.55 -17.57
CA HIS A 165 1.34 -12.77 -18.30
C HIS A 165 2.40 -13.57 -17.53
N GLU A 166 2.48 -14.84 -17.79
CA GLU A 166 3.51 -15.71 -17.23
C GLU A 166 4.91 -15.17 -17.54
N GLY A 167 5.74 -15.06 -16.51
CA GLY A 167 7.10 -14.52 -16.60
C GLY A 167 7.23 -13.02 -16.38
N ASP A 168 6.13 -12.26 -16.35
CA ASP A 168 6.15 -10.82 -16.11
C ASP A 168 6.79 -10.47 -14.75
N LEU A 169 7.65 -9.46 -14.74
CA LEU A 169 8.16 -8.86 -13.51
C LEU A 169 7.21 -7.77 -13.02
N ILE A 170 6.62 -7.97 -11.86
CA ILE A 170 5.66 -7.06 -11.24
C ILE A 170 6.24 -6.50 -9.95
N ILE A 171 6.19 -5.19 -9.79
CA ILE A 171 6.56 -4.53 -8.54
C ILE A 171 5.29 -4.29 -7.73
N LEU A 172 5.25 -4.81 -6.50
CA LEU A 172 4.26 -4.45 -5.49
C LEU A 172 4.92 -3.49 -4.50
N ALA A 173 4.30 -2.35 -4.20
CA ALA A 173 4.85 -1.36 -3.29
C ALA A 173 3.78 -0.75 -2.39
N ALA A 174 4.05 -0.67 -1.10
CA ALA A 174 3.13 -0.13 -0.11
C ALA A 174 3.86 0.64 0.99
N PHE A 175 3.10 1.49 1.67
CA PHE A 175 3.50 2.19 2.89
C PHE A 175 2.28 2.35 3.81
N GLY A 176 2.53 2.66 5.08
CA GLY A 176 1.47 2.85 6.05
C GLY A 176 1.95 3.40 7.37
N GLY A 177 1.08 3.31 8.36
CA GLY A 177 1.40 3.68 9.74
C GLY A 177 2.60 2.90 10.28
N GLY A 178 3.26 3.49 11.24
CA GLY A 178 4.45 2.92 11.81
C GLY A 178 5.55 3.98 12.00
N LEU A 179 5.99 4.72 11.04
CA LEU A 179 5.80 4.61 9.59
C LEU A 179 6.53 3.41 9.02
N SER A 180 5.89 2.67 8.15
CA SER A 180 6.50 1.49 7.52
C SER A 180 6.26 1.52 6.01
N ALA A 181 7.18 0.94 5.26
CA ALA A 181 7.03 0.75 3.83
C ALA A 181 7.71 -0.53 3.37
N GLY A 182 7.25 -1.06 2.25
CA GLY A 182 7.85 -2.23 1.64
C GLY A 182 7.59 -2.27 0.14
N ALA A 183 8.49 -2.94 -0.55
CA ALA A 183 8.32 -3.28 -1.94
C ALA A 183 8.85 -4.69 -2.22
N MET A 184 8.31 -5.34 -3.23
CA MET A 184 8.79 -6.61 -3.73
C MET A 184 8.68 -6.69 -5.25
N ILE A 185 9.60 -7.42 -5.86
CA ILE A 185 9.53 -7.83 -7.26
C ILE A 185 9.12 -9.29 -7.27
N ILE A 186 8.06 -9.57 -7.96
CA ILE A 186 7.60 -10.95 -8.20
C ILE A 186 7.67 -11.25 -9.70
N ARG A 187 7.98 -12.51 -10.02
CA ARG A 187 7.79 -13.09 -11.33
C ARG A 187 6.46 -13.84 -11.32
N TRP A 188 5.59 -13.42 -12.19
CA TRP A 188 4.23 -13.96 -12.27
C TRP A 188 4.19 -15.36 -12.85
#